data_06f8cf7018111404d32a2f9d1f18b045
#
_entry.id   06f8cf7018111404d32a2f9d1f18b045
#
_cell.length_a   1.000
_cell.length_b   1.000
_cell.length_c   1.000
_cell.angle_alpha   90.00
_cell.angle_beta   90.00
_cell.angle_gamma   90.00
#
_symmetry.space_group_name_H-M   'P 1'
#
loop_
_entity.id
_entity.type
_entity.pdbx_description
1 polymer ?
#
loop_
_entity_poly.entity_id
_entity_poly.type
_entity_poly.pdbx_seq_one_letter_code
_entity_poly.pdbx_strand_id
1 'polypeptide(L)'
;MPDPDLPAVLLQRVSDLVAQVHATEQMVRDGHPDGIHDLRVALRRTRSLLTTFRGGLGPERSRALTQELRWAAGELSPVRDLEVVHERIDGLLREQRVELVLGAVQARVDDHVRGRRPDVRARVEALLGSDRWRAVQADLDLLAEGAATGTADDARRRLRTDWRRLRRRARRASRLVGDERAHETALHDVRKAAKRARYTAETLEPMFGGDAKRLETAAEAVQQSLGDHRDTLLTRQVLREIGVRAHLDGDNGFTYGRLHALEVAAGMAAMSAYEKAHTRIDRRKLRRWLG
;
A
#
# COMPACT_ATOMS: atom_id res chain seq x y z
N MET A 1 21.88 21.60 -17.32
CA MET A 1 20.45 21.65 -17.68
C MET A 1 19.75 22.44 -16.58
N PRO A 2 18.81 23.34 -16.89
CA PRO A 2 18.01 23.97 -15.86
C PRO A 2 17.28 22.89 -15.05
N ASP A 3 17.09 23.11 -13.75
CA ASP A 3 16.32 22.20 -12.91
C ASP A 3 14.90 22.07 -13.49
N PRO A 4 14.33 20.84 -13.57
CA PRO A 4 13.02 20.66 -14.15
C PRO A 4 11.96 21.41 -13.34
N ASP A 5 11.06 22.12 -14.02
CA ASP A 5 9.94 22.80 -13.39
C ASP A 5 8.83 21.82 -12.97
N LEU A 6 7.92 22.26 -12.11
CA LEU A 6 6.87 21.41 -11.60
C LEU A 6 5.94 20.87 -12.72
N PRO A 7 5.51 21.67 -13.74
CA PRO A 7 4.72 21.17 -14.84
C PRO A 7 5.39 20.00 -15.59
N ALA A 8 6.65 20.14 -15.96
CA ALA A 8 7.40 19.10 -16.66
C ALA A 8 7.50 17.81 -15.83
N VAL A 9 7.82 17.94 -14.53
CA VAL A 9 7.88 16.80 -13.60
C VAL A 9 6.52 16.10 -13.46
N LEU A 10 5.42 16.86 -13.38
CA LEU A 10 4.09 16.29 -13.27
C LEU A 10 3.66 15.56 -14.54
N LEU A 11 3.92 16.14 -15.73
CA LEU A 11 3.58 15.51 -17.01
C LEU A 11 4.37 14.22 -17.23
N GLN A 12 5.68 14.24 -16.98
CA GLN A 12 6.50 13.03 -17.07
C GLN A 12 5.99 11.95 -16.11
N ARG A 13 5.66 12.33 -14.86
CA ARG A 13 5.17 11.40 -13.85
C ARG A 13 3.79 10.84 -14.20
N VAL A 14 2.89 11.62 -14.79
CA VAL A 14 1.60 11.15 -15.31
C VAL A 14 1.83 10.12 -16.41
N SER A 15 2.65 10.45 -17.42
CA SER A 15 2.98 9.54 -18.53
C SER A 15 3.53 8.20 -18.02
N ASP A 16 4.52 8.22 -17.12
CA ASP A 16 5.12 7.02 -16.54
C ASP A 16 4.08 6.15 -15.81
N LEU A 17 3.18 6.78 -15.03
CA LEU A 17 2.17 6.06 -14.26
C LEU A 17 1.05 5.50 -15.14
N VAL A 18 0.65 6.20 -16.20
CA VAL A 18 -0.32 5.70 -17.18
C VAL A 18 0.26 4.49 -17.91
N ALA A 19 1.49 4.61 -18.41
CA ALA A 19 2.18 3.48 -19.03
C ALA A 19 2.30 2.28 -18.07
N GLN A 20 2.58 2.52 -16.78
CA GLN A 20 2.63 1.47 -15.76
C GLN A 20 1.26 0.82 -15.54
N VAL A 21 0.15 1.58 -15.57
CA VAL A 21 -1.21 1.00 -15.45
C VAL A 21 -1.49 0.06 -16.63
N HIS A 22 -1.20 0.48 -17.87
CA HIS A 22 -1.40 -0.37 -19.06
C HIS A 22 -0.52 -1.62 -19.03
N ALA A 23 0.76 -1.47 -18.72
CA ALA A 23 1.68 -2.61 -18.65
C ALA A 23 1.26 -3.63 -17.58
N THR A 24 0.86 -3.16 -16.40
CA THR A 24 0.45 -4.06 -15.30
C THR A 24 -0.93 -4.67 -15.53
N GLU A 25 -1.84 -3.98 -16.23
CA GLU A 25 -3.08 -4.59 -16.68
C GLU A 25 -2.79 -5.76 -17.64
N GLN A 26 -1.88 -5.57 -18.61
CA GLN A 26 -1.50 -6.66 -19.53
C GLN A 26 -0.91 -7.84 -18.75
N MET A 27 -0.07 -7.61 -17.76
CA MET A 27 0.42 -8.67 -16.85
C MET A 27 -0.72 -9.45 -16.18
N VAL A 28 -1.79 -8.76 -15.76
CA VAL A 28 -2.97 -9.43 -15.18
C VAL A 28 -3.67 -10.30 -16.22
N ARG A 29 -3.86 -9.80 -17.45
CA ARG A 29 -4.48 -10.54 -18.56
C ARG A 29 -3.68 -11.78 -18.95
N ASP A 30 -2.36 -11.68 -18.91
CA ASP A 30 -1.42 -12.77 -19.22
C ASP A 30 -1.29 -13.77 -18.04
N GLY A 31 -1.97 -13.52 -16.90
CA GLY A 31 -1.94 -14.38 -15.72
C GLY A 31 -0.63 -14.33 -14.92
N HIS A 32 0.15 -13.25 -15.06
CA HIS A 32 1.39 -13.11 -14.31
C HIS A 32 1.13 -13.06 -12.79
N PRO A 33 1.89 -13.79 -11.96
CA PRO A 33 1.65 -13.90 -10.51
C PRO A 33 1.56 -12.55 -9.80
N ASP A 34 2.42 -11.59 -10.16
CA ASP A 34 2.49 -10.28 -9.54
C ASP A 34 1.57 -9.23 -10.20
N GLY A 35 0.89 -9.57 -11.31
CA GLY A 35 0.12 -8.63 -12.12
C GLY A 35 -0.92 -7.85 -11.32
N ILE A 36 -1.69 -8.53 -10.47
CA ILE A 36 -2.71 -7.90 -9.62
C ILE A 36 -2.07 -6.99 -8.57
N HIS A 37 -0.95 -7.42 -7.98
CA HIS A 37 -0.18 -6.60 -7.04
C HIS A 37 0.28 -5.31 -7.71
N ASP A 38 0.92 -5.42 -8.84
CA ASP A 38 1.55 -4.30 -9.55
C ASP A 38 0.50 -3.34 -10.11
N LEU A 39 -0.61 -3.84 -10.67
CA LEU A 39 -1.73 -3.00 -11.07
C LEU A 39 -2.28 -2.20 -9.88
N ARG A 40 -2.48 -2.82 -8.73
CA ARG A 40 -2.91 -2.10 -7.51
C ARG A 40 -1.91 -1.04 -7.05
N VAL A 41 -0.60 -1.31 -7.21
CA VAL A 41 0.45 -0.33 -6.91
C VAL A 41 0.37 0.84 -7.87
N ALA A 42 0.24 0.59 -9.19
CA ALA A 42 0.10 1.61 -10.22
C ALA A 42 -1.14 2.49 -9.98
N LEU A 43 -2.33 1.90 -9.79
CA LEU A 43 -3.57 2.61 -9.48
C LEU A 43 -3.45 3.48 -8.22
N ARG A 44 -2.80 2.97 -7.19
CA ARG A 44 -2.60 3.70 -5.93
C ARG A 44 -1.65 4.89 -6.11
N ARG A 45 -0.55 4.72 -6.86
CA ARG A 45 0.41 5.79 -7.17
C ARG A 45 -0.26 6.88 -8.00
N THR A 46 -0.97 6.52 -9.06
CA THR A 46 -1.71 7.45 -9.91
C THR A 46 -2.75 8.24 -9.10
N ARG A 47 -3.55 7.57 -8.28
CA ARG A 47 -4.50 8.23 -7.38
C ARG A 47 -3.83 9.17 -6.38
N SER A 48 -2.65 8.82 -5.87
CA SER A 48 -1.90 9.68 -4.96
C SER A 48 -1.42 10.94 -5.67
N LEU A 49 -0.88 10.84 -6.88
CA LEU A 49 -0.48 11.95 -7.71
C LEU A 49 -1.65 12.90 -7.96
N LEU A 50 -2.77 12.39 -8.48
CA LEU A 50 -3.98 13.17 -8.75
C LEU A 50 -4.54 13.86 -7.50
N THR A 51 -4.57 13.17 -6.36
CA THR A 51 -5.04 13.76 -5.11
C THR A 51 -4.10 14.86 -4.62
N THR A 52 -2.79 14.69 -4.79
CA THR A 52 -1.77 15.60 -4.28
C THR A 52 -1.66 16.85 -5.15
N PHE A 53 -1.60 16.68 -6.46
CA PHE A 53 -1.36 17.75 -7.43
C PHE A 53 -2.61 18.14 -8.23
N ARG A 54 -3.78 17.88 -7.67
CA ARG A 54 -5.08 18.15 -8.29
C ARG A 54 -5.20 19.54 -8.92
N GLY A 55 -4.68 20.57 -8.24
CA GLY A 55 -4.73 21.94 -8.74
C GLY A 55 -3.91 22.16 -10.01
N GLY A 56 -2.80 21.44 -10.16
CA GLY A 56 -1.92 21.53 -11.32
C GLY A 56 -2.27 20.57 -12.48
N LEU A 57 -3.10 19.54 -12.23
CA LEU A 57 -3.49 18.52 -13.20
C LEU A 57 -4.97 18.59 -13.62
N GLY A 58 -5.65 19.73 -13.38
CA GLY A 58 -7.08 19.89 -13.65
C GLY A 58 -7.96 19.32 -12.53
N PRO A 59 -8.57 20.19 -11.70
CA PRO A 59 -9.23 19.82 -10.45
C PRO A 59 -10.39 18.83 -10.64
N GLU A 60 -11.23 19.03 -11.66
CA GLU A 60 -12.43 18.22 -11.88
C GLU A 60 -12.07 16.84 -12.42
N ARG A 61 -11.21 16.78 -13.46
CA ARG A 61 -10.71 15.51 -14.02
C ARG A 61 -9.99 14.69 -12.94
N SER A 62 -9.09 15.32 -12.17
CA SER A 62 -8.36 14.64 -11.09
C SER A 62 -9.30 14.07 -10.02
N ARG A 63 -10.43 14.75 -9.73
CA ARG A 63 -11.43 14.25 -8.77
C ARG A 63 -12.16 13.04 -9.32
N ALA A 64 -12.67 13.12 -10.55
CA ALA A 64 -13.37 12.03 -11.23
C ALA A 64 -12.49 10.77 -11.31
N LEU A 65 -11.30 10.88 -11.90
CA LEU A 65 -10.34 9.77 -12.00
C LEU A 65 -9.93 9.21 -10.63
N THR A 66 -9.75 10.04 -9.61
CA THR A 66 -9.47 9.56 -8.24
C THR A 66 -10.58 8.66 -7.70
N GLN A 67 -11.84 8.90 -8.02
CA GLN A 67 -12.98 8.07 -7.62
C GLN A 67 -12.97 6.73 -8.39
N GLU A 68 -12.75 6.77 -9.69
CA GLU A 68 -12.69 5.60 -10.54
C GLU A 68 -11.52 4.68 -10.17
N LEU A 69 -10.34 5.24 -9.98
CA LEU A 69 -9.16 4.48 -9.52
C LEU A 69 -9.34 3.90 -8.10
N ARG A 70 -10.17 4.55 -7.27
CA ARG A 70 -10.52 3.98 -5.95
C ARG A 70 -11.44 2.79 -6.09
N TRP A 71 -12.44 2.88 -6.98
CA TRP A 71 -13.31 1.78 -7.31
C TRP A 71 -12.50 0.58 -7.82
N ALA A 72 -11.70 0.75 -8.87
CA ALA A 72 -10.90 -0.33 -9.44
C ALA A 72 -9.96 -0.98 -8.40
N ALA A 73 -9.25 -0.17 -7.59
CA ALA A 73 -8.42 -0.69 -6.52
C ALA A 73 -9.22 -1.41 -5.42
N GLY A 74 -10.49 -1.05 -5.22
CA GLY A 74 -11.41 -1.72 -4.30
C GLY A 74 -11.76 -3.13 -4.75
N GLU A 75 -12.07 -3.31 -6.05
CA GLU A 75 -12.35 -4.63 -6.65
C GLU A 75 -11.16 -5.60 -6.53
N LEU A 76 -9.93 -5.07 -6.67
CA LEU A 76 -8.70 -5.86 -6.56
C LEU A 76 -8.24 -6.11 -5.10
N SER A 77 -8.83 -5.45 -4.09
CA SER A 77 -8.35 -5.52 -2.70
C SER A 77 -8.48 -6.89 -2.06
N PRO A 78 -9.63 -7.60 -2.15
CA PRO A 78 -9.81 -8.91 -1.52
C PRO A 78 -8.83 -9.95 -2.05
N VAL A 79 -8.47 -9.82 -3.34
CA VAL A 79 -7.49 -10.69 -4.00
C VAL A 79 -6.14 -10.61 -3.32
N ARG A 80 -5.62 -9.41 -3.19
CA ARG A 80 -4.26 -9.21 -2.64
C ARG A 80 -4.16 -9.53 -1.16
N ASP A 81 -5.20 -9.24 -0.37
CA ASP A 81 -5.19 -9.57 1.06
C ASP A 81 -5.12 -11.10 1.26
N LEU A 82 -5.75 -11.87 0.37
CA LEU A 82 -5.67 -13.34 0.35
C LEU A 82 -4.28 -13.85 -0.05
N GLU A 83 -3.69 -13.29 -1.11
CA GLU A 83 -2.34 -13.64 -1.57
C GLU A 83 -1.28 -13.36 -0.49
N VAL A 84 -1.31 -12.18 0.13
CA VAL A 84 -0.34 -11.80 1.19
C VAL A 84 -0.40 -12.78 2.35
N VAL A 85 -1.60 -13.15 2.80
CA VAL A 85 -1.76 -14.10 3.91
C VAL A 85 -1.25 -15.48 3.52
N HIS A 86 -1.55 -15.95 2.31
CA HIS A 86 -1.08 -17.24 1.80
C HIS A 86 0.45 -17.30 1.73
N GLU A 87 1.06 -16.34 1.01
CA GLU A 87 2.53 -16.23 0.89
C GLU A 87 3.23 -16.20 2.26
N ARG A 88 2.62 -15.47 3.21
CA ARG A 88 3.17 -15.32 4.56
C ARG A 88 3.09 -16.61 5.37
N ILE A 89 1.96 -17.31 5.33
CA ILE A 89 1.80 -18.61 6.01
C ILE A 89 2.74 -19.66 5.39
N ASP A 90 2.84 -19.69 4.06
CA ASP A 90 3.78 -20.58 3.35
C ASP A 90 5.24 -20.32 3.74
N GLY A 91 5.62 -19.05 3.85
CA GLY A 91 6.95 -18.67 4.34
C GLY A 91 7.20 -19.18 5.75
N LEU A 92 6.26 -18.95 6.65
CA LEU A 92 6.33 -19.41 8.03
C LEU A 92 6.44 -20.93 8.13
N LEU A 93 5.67 -21.68 7.34
CA LEU A 93 5.69 -23.15 7.33
C LEU A 93 7.03 -23.67 6.83
N ARG A 94 7.60 -23.10 5.77
CA ARG A 94 8.91 -23.50 5.23
C ARG A 94 10.07 -23.32 6.22
N GLU A 95 9.93 -22.34 7.13
CA GLU A 95 10.93 -22.07 8.17
C GLU A 95 10.80 -23.03 9.38
N GLN A 96 9.72 -23.82 9.47
CA GLN A 96 9.55 -24.77 10.58
C GLN A 96 10.33 -26.04 10.33
N ARG A 97 10.85 -26.60 11.43
CA ARG A 97 11.36 -27.98 11.42
C ARG A 97 10.17 -28.94 11.22
N VAL A 98 10.39 -30.01 10.46
CA VAL A 98 9.32 -30.94 10.06
C VAL A 98 8.54 -31.52 11.25
N GLU A 99 9.22 -31.79 12.36
CA GLU A 99 8.60 -32.31 13.58
C GLU A 99 7.68 -31.32 14.32
N LEU A 100 7.71 -30.05 13.92
CA LEU A 100 6.86 -28.99 14.47
C LEU A 100 5.65 -28.68 13.57
N VAL A 101 5.54 -29.37 12.43
CA VAL A 101 4.39 -29.24 11.52
C VAL A 101 3.50 -30.48 11.68
N LEU A 102 2.52 -30.38 12.57
CA LEU A 102 1.60 -31.47 12.87
C LEU A 102 0.28 -31.28 12.12
N GLY A 103 -0.16 -32.34 11.44
CA GLY A 103 -1.39 -32.35 10.66
C GLY A 103 -1.25 -31.78 9.25
N ALA A 104 -2.35 -31.71 8.52
CA ALA A 104 -2.42 -31.29 7.11
C ALA A 104 -2.47 -29.75 6.97
N VAL A 105 -1.59 -29.00 7.64
CA VAL A 105 -1.66 -27.56 7.76
C VAL A 105 -1.61 -26.88 6.39
N GLN A 106 -0.63 -27.26 5.53
CA GLN A 106 -0.52 -26.69 4.18
C GLN A 106 -1.78 -26.93 3.36
N ALA A 107 -2.29 -28.17 3.36
CA ALA A 107 -3.51 -28.48 2.59
C ALA A 107 -4.71 -27.66 3.05
N ARG A 108 -4.88 -27.42 4.35
CA ARG A 108 -5.97 -26.59 4.89
C ARG A 108 -5.81 -25.12 4.56
N VAL A 109 -4.59 -24.60 4.53
CA VAL A 109 -4.29 -23.23 4.08
C VAL A 109 -4.63 -23.08 2.60
N ASP A 110 -4.20 -24.05 1.77
CA ASP A 110 -4.49 -24.06 0.33
C ASP A 110 -5.99 -24.16 0.06
N ASP A 111 -6.72 -24.98 0.82
CA ASP A 111 -8.18 -25.09 0.71
C ASP A 111 -8.89 -23.80 1.10
N HIS A 112 -8.42 -23.14 2.15
CA HIS A 112 -8.95 -21.84 2.56
C HIS A 112 -8.77 -20.78 1.46
N VAL A 113 -7.62 -20.79 0.78
CA VAL A 113 -7.32 -19.88 -0.34
C VAL A 113 -8.10 -20.32 -1.58
N ARG A 114 -8.10 -21.62 -1.90
CA ARG A 114 -8.76 -22.19 -3.08
C ARG A 114 -10.25 -21.95 -3.05
N GLY A 115 -10.90 -22.09 -1.90
CA GLY A 115 -12.33 -21.82 -1.75
C GLY A 115 -12.73 -20.36 -2.02
N ARG A 116 -11.78 -19.43 -1.99
CA ARG A 116 -12.01 -18.00 -2.29
C ARG A 116 -11.52 -17.55 -3.68
N ARG A 117 -10.69 -18.36 -4.36
CA ARG A 117 -10.12 -18.05 -5.69
C ARG A 117 -11.13 -17.84 -6.81
N PRO A 118 -12.24 -18.63 -6.94
CA PRO A 118 -13.21 -18.41 -8.00
C PRO A 118 -13.83 -17.01 -7.96
N ASP A 119 -14.20 -16.53 -6.78
CA ASP A 119 -14.77 -15.19 -6.61
C ASP A 119 -13.76 -14.09 -6.96
N VAL A 120 -12.50 -14.34 -6.67
CA VAL A 120 -11.39 -13.44 -6.95
C VAL A 120 -11.15 -13.30 -8.45
N ARG A 121 -11.05 -14.42 -9.16
CA ARG A 121 -10.85 -14.43 -10.60
C ARG A 121 -12.01 -13.77 -11.34
N ALA A 122 -13.24 -14.13 -11.00
CA ALA A 122 -14.43 -13.54 -11.58
C ALA A 122 -14.50 -12.02 -11.40
N ARG A 123 -14.10 -11.52 -10.22
CA ARG A 123 -14.02 -10.07 -9.96
C ARG A 123 -13.00 -9.35 -10.84
N VAL A 124 -11.81 -9.93 -11.00
CA VAL A 124 -10.76 -9.36 -11.86
C VAL A 124 -11.22 -9.33 -13.32
N GLU A 125 -11.79 -10.44 -13.82
CA GLU A 125 -12.31 -10.54 -15.17
C GLU A 125 -13.46 -9.56 -15.41
N ALA A 126 -14.39 -9.45 -14.47
CA ALA A 126 -15.49 -8.48 -14.53
C ALA A 126 -15.00 -7.02 -14.51
N LEU A 127 -13.99 -6.70 -13.69
CA LEU A 127 -13.37 -5.38 -13.67
C LEU A 127 -12.77 -5.05 -15.04
N LEU A 128 -11.84 -5.88 -15.51
CA LEU A 128 -11.05 -5.62 -16.73
C LEU A 128 -11.88 -5.70 -18.01
N GLY A 129 -13.01 -6.44 -17.99
CA GLY A 129 -13.95 -6.54 -19.11
C GLY A 129 -15.00 -5.43 -19.16
N SER A 130 -15.10 -4.59 -18.11
CA SER A 130 -16.18 -3.61 -17.99
C SER A 130 -15.96 -2.38 -18.90
N ASP A 131 -17.08 -1.80 -19.37
CA ASP A 131 -17.07 -0.50 -20.09
C ASP A 131 -16.52 0.61 -19.18
N ARG A 132 -16.79 0.51 -17.89
CA ARG A 132 -16.30 1.47 -16.89
C ARG A 132 -14.77 1.46 -16.82
N TRP A 133 -14.13 0.29 -16.87
CA TRP A 133 -12.67 0.19 -16.89
C TRP A 133 -12.08 0.76 -18.19
N ARG A 134 -12.71 0.47 -19.33
CA ARG A 134 -12.30 1.07 -20.62
C ARG A 134 -12.39 2.60 -20.61
N ALA A 135 -13.44 3.16 -20.00
CA ALA A 135 -13.56 4.60 -19.83
C ALA A 135 -12.45 5.17 -18.93
N VAL A 136 -12.07 4.46 -17.85
CA VAL A 136 -10.95 4.86 -16.99
C VAL A 136 -9.64 4.91 -17.76
N GLN A 137 -9.37 3.93 -18.62
CA GLN A 137 -8.17 3.90 -19.47
C GLN A 137 -8.13 5.09 -20.43
N ALA A 138 -9.23 5.34 -21.14
CA ALA A 138 -9.33 6.50 -22.03
C ALA A 138 -9.12 7.84 -21.28
N ASP A 139 -9.68 7.98 -20.07
CA ASP A 139 -9.47 9.17 -19.24
C ASP A 139 -8.03 9.33 -18.75
N LEU A 140 -7.33 8.22 -18.51
CA LEU A 140 -5.91 8.21 -18.16
C LEU A 140 -5.04 8.64 -19.34
N ASP A 141 -5.33 8.16 -20.56
CA ASP A 141 -4.63 8.56 -21.78
C ASP A 141 -4.81 10.04 -22.05
N LEU A 142 -6.04 10.55 -21.96
CA LEU A 142 -6.32 11.97 -22.07
C LEU A 142 -5.64 12.81 -20.97
N LEU A 143 -5.40 12.24 -19.78
CA LEU A 143 -4.63 12.91 -18.73
C LEU A 143 -3.15 13.03 -19.10
N ALA A 144 -2.58 11.99 -19.72
CA ALA A 144 -1.19 11.98 -20.17
C ALA A 144 -0.91 12.97 -21.30
N GLU A 145 -1.91 13.23 -22.15
CA GLU A 145 -1.86 14.23 -23.23
C GLU A 145 -2.16 15.67 -22.74
N GLY A 146 -2.54 15.81 -21.48
CA GLY A 146 -2.98 17.08 -20.90
C GLY A 146 -1.84 18.04 -20.58
N ALA A 147 -2.22 19.15 -19.95
CA ALA A 147 -1.29 20.16 -19.46
C ALA A 147 -1.20 20.15 -17.93
N ALA A 148 -0.05 20.56 -17.42
CA ALA A 148 0.15 20.76 -15.99
C ALA A 148 0.54 22.22 -15.68
N THR A 149 0.24 22.67 -14.46
CA THR A 149 0.58 24.02 -13.98
C THR A 149 1.15 23.95 -12.57
N GLY A 150 1.85 25.01 -12.17
CA GLY A 150 2.36 25.18 -10.82
C GLY A 150 3.81 25.64 -10.80
N THR A 151 4.28 25.94 -9.61
CA THR A 151 5.62 26.50 -9.34
C THR A 151 6.42 25.61 -8.39
N ALA A 152 7.72 25.83 -8.28
CA ALA A 152 8.57 25.16 -7.29
C ALA A 152 8.10 25.43 -5.85
N ASP A 153 7.53 26.61 -5.58
CA ASP A 153 6.96 26.93 -4.27
C ASP A 153 5.68 26.16 -3.99
N ASP A 154 4.85 25.89 -5.00
CA ASP A 154 3.70 25.01 -4.86
C ASP A 154 4.13 23.58 -4.52
N ALA A 155 5.14 23.06 -5.20
CA ALA A 155 5.74 21.77 -4.93
C ALA A 155 6.24 21.66 -3.48
N ARG A 156 7.06 22.64 -3.03
CA ARG A 156 7.60 22.68 -1.67
C ARG A 156 6.50 22.79 -0.62
N ARG A 157 5.50 23.66 -0.84
CA ARG A 157 4.33 23.84 0.03
C ARG A 157 3.51 22.55 0.15
N ARG A 158 3.33 21.80 -0.95
CA ARG A 158 2.63 20.53 -0.98
C ARG A 158 3.37 19.49 -0.13
N LEU A 159 4.65 19.31 -0.33
CA LEU A 159 5.46 18.36 0.41
C LEU A 159 5.48 18.69 1.91
N ARG A 160 5.62 19.98 2.25
CA ARG A 160 5.51 20.48 3.64
C ARG A 160 4.16 20.10 4.27
N THR A 161 3.07 20.27 3.53
CA THR A 161 1.71 19.97 4.01
C THR A 161 1.54 18.48 4.31
N ASP A 162 1.98 17.61 3.40
CA ASP A 162 1.87 16.16 3.58
C ASP A 162 2.80 15.67 4.70
N TRP A 163 4.00 16.26 4.83
CA TRP A 163 4.92 15.96 5.93
C TRP A 163 4.36 16.37 7.29
N ARG A 164 3.78 17.57 7.40
CA ARG A 164 3.11 18.03 8.61
C ARG A 164 1.93 17.15 8.98
N ARG A 165 1.17 16.66 7.99
CA ARG A 165 0.06 15.72 8.19
C ARG A 165 0.57 14.40 8.77
N LEU A 166 1.62 13.80 8.19
CA LEU A 166 2.23 12.57 8.68
C LEU A 166 2.63 12.71 10.15
N ARG A 167 3.40 13.73 10.48
CA ARG A 167 3.85 13.97 11.86
C ARG A 167 2.69 14.18 12.84
N ARG A 168 1.67 14.93 12.46
CA ARG A 168 0.49 15.16 13.29
C ARG A 168 -0.26 13.84 13.55
N ARG A 169 -0.44 13.00 12.55
CA ARG A 169 -1.09 11.69 12.69
C ARG A 169 -0.26 10.75 13.57
N ALA A 170 1.04 10.71 13.39
CA ALA A 170 1.94 9.90 14.20
C ALA A 170 1.88 10.31 15.69
N ARG A 171 1.95 11.62 16.01
CA ARG A 171 1.79 12.13 17.38
C ARG A 171 0.42 11.83 17.97
N ARG A 172 -0.65 11.84 17.17
CA ARG A 172 -1.98 11.43 17.65
C ARG A 172 -2.00 9.96 18.03
N ALA A 173 -1.44 9.09 17.19
CA ALA A 173 -1.36 7.66 17.47
C ALA A 173 -0.62 7.37 18.79
N SER A 174 0.52 8.03 19.03
CA SER A 174 1.28 7.86 20.29
C SER A 174 0.50 8.24 21.56
N ARG A 175 -0.55 9.05 21.46
CA ARG A 175 -1.39 9.44 22.62
C ARG A 175 -2.54 8.46 22.88
N LEU A 176 -2.78 7.52 22.00
CA LEU A 176 -3.93 6.61 22.06
C LEU A 176 -3.53 5.18 22.47
N VAL A 177 -2.30 4.98 22.96
CA VAL A 177 -1.76 3.65 23.30
C VAL A 177 -2.61 2.90 24.33
N GLY A 178 -3.38 3.59 25.17
CA GLY A 178 -4.27 2.98 26.17
C GLY A 178 -5.64 2.51 25.63
N ASP A 179 -6.01 2.88 24.40
CA ASP A 179 -7.24 2.46 23.71
C ASP A 179 -6.85 1.70 22.45
N GLU A 180 -6.85 0.37 22.51
CA GLU A 180 -6.38 -0.51 21.43
C GLU A 180 -7.07 -0.22 20.10
N ARG A 181 -8.41 -0.11 20.09
CA ARG A 181 -9.18 0.11 18.88
C ARG A 181 -8.94 1.50 18.26
N ALA A 182 -8.90 2.54 19.09
CA ALA A 182 -8.59 3.88 18.64
C ALA A 182 -7.15 3.99 18.17
N HIS A 183 -6.21 3.29 18.84
CA HIS A 183 -4.80 3.23 18.46
C HIS A 183 -4.61 2.56 17.09
N GLU A 184 -5.20 1.40 16.84
CA GLU A 184 -5.15 0.72 15.53
C GLU A 184 -5.68 1.61 14.40
N THR A 185 -6.83 2.27 14.63
CA THR A 185 -7.40 3.22 13.66
C THR A 185 -6.43 4.37 13.38
N ALA A 186 -5.78 4.89 14.43
CA ALA A 186 -4.80 5.96 14.30
C ALA A 186 -3.54 5.51 13.56
N LEU A 187 -3.02 4.29 13.80
CA LEU A 187 -1.90 3.71 13.07
C LEU A 187 -2.22 3.54 11.57
N HIS A 188 -3.44 3.11 11.25
CA HIS A 188 -3.89 3.05 9.86
C HIS A 188 -3.90 4.44 9.19
N ASP A 189 -4.31 5.48 9.91
CA ASP A 189 -4.25 6.87 9.43
C ASP A 189 -2.80 7.37 9.25
N VAL A 190 -1.88 6.97 10.13
CA VAL A 190 -0.43 7.24 9.97
C VAL A 190 0.09 6.59 8.70
N ARG A 191 -0.23 5.31 8.48
CA ARG A 191 0.19 4.57 7.26
C ARG A 191 -0.31 5.24 5.98
N LYS A 192 -1.56 5.71 5.96
CA LYS A 192 -2.11 6.50 4.82
C LYS A 192 -1.34 7.80 4.60
N ALA A 193 -1.03 8.52 5.69
CA ALA A 193 -0.30 9.78 5.61
C ALA A 193 1.16 9.54 5.17
N ALA A 194 1.80 8.46 5.63
CA ALA A 194 3.15 8.07 5.23
C ALA A 194 3.22 7.73 3.74
N LYS A 195 2.28 6.93 3.22
CA LYS A 195 2.18 6.65 1.77
C LYS A 195 2.06 7.93 0.95
N ARG A 196 1.22 8.86 1.38
CA ARG A 196 1.03 10.12 0.68
C ARG A 196 2.31 10.96 0.69
N ALA A 197 2.94 11.14 1.85
CA ALA A 197 4.19 11.90 1.97
C ALA A 197 5.33 11.26 1.15
N ARG A 198 5.41 9.93 1.14
CA ARG A 198 6.36 9.16 0.32
C ARG A 198 6.16 9.46 -1.16
N TYR A 199 4.94 9.25 -1.70
CA TYR A 199 4.69 9.46 -3.13
C TYR A 199 4.83 10.92 -3.57
N THR A 200 4.51 11.87 -2.68
CA THR A 200 4.78 13.30 -2.94
C THR A 200 6.28 13.56 -3.04
N ALA A 201 7.08 13.01 -2.12
CA ALA A 201 8.54 13.17 -2.13
C ALA A 201 9.18 12.47 -3.35
N GLU A 202 8.75 11.25 -3.69
CA GLU A 202 9.16 10.50 -4.89
C GLU A 202 8.88 11.30 -6.17
N THR A 203 7.67 11.87 -6.31
CA THR A 203 7.30 12.70 -7.46
C THR A 203 8.19 13.94 -7.59
N LEU A 204 8.60 14.52 -6.48
CA LEU A 204 9.36 15.77 -6.46
C LEU A 204 10.89 15.55 -6.34
N GLU A 205 11.38 14.31 -6.37
CA GLU A 205 12.79 13.99 -6.36
C GLU A 205 13.57 14.65 -7.52
N PRO A 206 13.05 14.71 -8.77
CA PRO A 206 13.73 15.41 -9.85
C PRO A 206 13.98 16.90 -9.60
N MET A 207 13.13 17.56 -8.79
CA MET A 207 13.24 18.99 -8.45
C MET A 207 14.12 19.26 -7.22
N PHE A 208 14.10 18.37 -6.23
CA PHE A 208 14.73 18.62 -4.91
C PHE A 208 15.79 17.59 -4.54
N GLY A 209 16.09 16.67 -5.44
CA GLY A 209 17.19 15.71 -5.32
C GLY A 209 17.23 14.96 -3.98
N GLY A 210 18.40 14.89 -3.38
CA GLY A 210 18.63 14.16 -2.14
C GLY A 210 17.80 14.63 -0.93
N ASP A 211 17.30 15.87 -0.94
CA ASP A 211 16.42 16.36 0.13
C ASP A 211 15.05 15.67 0.06
N ALA A 212 14.45 15.57 -1.12
CA ALA A 212 13.20 14.82 -1.33
C ALA A 212 13.42 13.33 -1.09
N LYS A 213 14.52 12.75 -1.56
CA LYS A 213 14.86 11.34 -1.34
C LYS A 213 14.95 10.97 0.15
N ARG A 214 15.52 11.82 0.98
CA ARG A 214 15.58 11.59 2.43
C ARG A 214 14.21 11.59 3.08
N LEU A 215 13.27 12.44 2.62
CA LEU A 215 11.89 12.45 3.10
C LEU A 215 11.13 11.19 2.63
N GLU A 216 11.31 10.81 1.37
CA GLU A 216 10.75 9.58 0.81
C GLU A 216 11.17 8.37 1.66
N THR A 217 12.47 8.14 1.84
CA THR A 217 13.01 7.01 2.63
C THR A 217 12.49 7.01 4.07
N ALA A 218 12.37 8.19 4.71
CA ALA A 218 11.85 8.27 6.06
C ALA A 218 10.34 7.95 6.14
N ALA A 219 9.55 8.40 5.16
CA ALA A 219 8.13 8.08 5.07
C ALA A 219 7.90 6.59 4.69
N GLU A 220 8.76 6.04 3.84
CA GLU A 220 8.75 4.62 3.47
C GLU A 220 8.96 3.72 4.69
N ALA A 221 9.93 4.02 5.56
CA ALA A 221 10.18 3.25 6.77
C ALA A 221 8.93 3.19 7.69
N VAL A 222 8.20 4.31 7.82
CA VAL A 222 6.92 4.36 8.55
C VAL A 222 5.85 3.53 7.85
N GLN A 223 5.76 3.65 6.52
CA GLN A 223 4.78 2.92 5.72
C GLN A 223 5.00 1.42 5.81
N GLN A 224 6.25 0.97 5.69
CA GLN A 224 6.62 -0.45 5.69
C GLN A 224 6.36 -1.08 7.05
N SER A 225 6.87 -0.51 8.13
CA SER A 225 6.68 -1.05 9.48
C SER A 225 5.20 -1.19 9.86
N LEU A 226 4.36 -0.20 9.52
CA LEU A 226 2.91 -0.30 9.75
C LEU A 226 2.20 -1.22 8.73
N GLY A 227 2.83 -1.48 7.58
CA GLY A 227 2.39 -2.51 6.64
C GLY A 227 2.57 -3.89 7.23
N ASP A 228 3.80 -4.18 7.65
CA ASP A 228 4.18 -5.46 8.24
C ASP A 228 3.33 -5.76 9.48
N HIS A 229 3.12 -4.77 10.35
CA HIS A 229 2.23 -4.93 11.50
C HIS A 229 0.81 -5.32 11.10
N ARG A 230 0.20 -4.63 10.11
CA ARG A 230 -1.13 -4.98 9.61
C ARG A 230 -1.19 -6.40 9.04
N ASP A 231 -0.18 -6.78 8.29
CA ASP A 231 -0.13 -8.09 7.65
C ASP A 231 -0.04 -9.22 8.68
N THR A 232 0.67 -9.00 9.82
CA THR A 232 0.63 -9.95 10.96
C THR A 232 -0.76 -10.08 11.56
N LEU A 233 -1.52 -8.99 11.70
CA LEU A 233 -2.89 -9.04 12.25
C LEU A 233 -3.82 -9.87 11.36
N LEU A 234 -3.75 -9.69 10.04
CA LEU A 234 -4.54 -10.46 9.08
C LEU A 234 -4.17 -11.94 9.10
N THR A 235 -2.88 -12.25 9.09
CA THR A 235 -2.38 -13.63 9.14
C THR A 235 -2.79 -14.33 10.42
N ARG A 236 -2.69 -13.67 11.57
CA ARG A 236 -3.14 -14.18 12.87
C ARG A 236 -4.63 -14.50 12.87
N GLN A 237 -5.45 -13.65 12.27
CA GLN A 237 -6.89 -13.90 12.15
C GLN A 237 -7.15 -15.16 11.34
N VAL A 238 -6.53 -15.31 10.17
CA VAL A 238 -6.72 -16.49 9.30
C VAL A 238 -6.19 -17.76 9.96
N LEU A 239 -5.01 -17.73 10.59
CA LEU A 239 -4.47 -18.87 11.32
C LEU A 239 -5.43 -19.34 12.43
N ARG A 240 -6.04 -18.40 13.16
CA ARG A 240 -7.05 -18.74 14.18
C ARG A 240 -8.29 -19.36 13.56
N GLU A 241 -8.81 -18.80 12.44
CA GLU A 241 -10.00 -19.33 11.75
C GLU A 241 -9.75 -20.77 11.25
N ILE A 242 -8.62 -21.02 10.61
CA ILE A 242 -8.26 -22.35 10.11
C ILE A 242 -8.00 -23.31 11.29
N GLY A 243 -7.27 -22.87 12.32
CA GLY A 243 -6.97 -23.67 13.50
C GLY A 243 -8.23 -24.12 14.27
N VAL A 244 -9.23 -23.24 14.40
CA VAL A 244 -10.52 -23.62 15.02
C VAL A 244 -11.23 -24.67 14.18
N ARG A 245 -11.30 -24.51 12.86
CA ARG A 245 -11.90 -25.51 11.97
C ARG A 245 -11.16 -26.84 12.04
N ALA A 246 -9.83 -26.84 12.01
CA ALA A 246 -9.01 -28.03 12.13
C ALA A 246 -9.31 -28.78 13.44
N HIS A 247 -9.43 -28.05 14.55
CA HIS A 247 -9.79 -28.64 15.85
C HIS A 247 -11.18 -29.26 15.85
N LEU A 248 -12.18 -28.58 15.26
CA LEU A 248 -13.55 -29.12 15.15
C LEU A 248 -13.62 -30.38 14.27
N ASP A 249 -12.72 -30.51 13.30
CA ASP A 249 -12.58 -31.68 12.43
C ASP A 249 -11.74 -32.79 13.06
N GLY A 250 -11.27 -32.62 14.31
CA GLY A 250 -10.47 -33.62 15.04
C GLY A 250 -8.94 -33.52 14.79
N ASP A 251 -8.48 -32.51 14.08
CA ASP A 251 -7.04 -32.30 13.80
C ASP A 251 -6.33 -31.58 14.94
N ASN A 252 -4.99 -31.69 14.91
CA ASN A 252 -4.12 -31.05 15.90
C ASN A 252 -3.98 -29.55 15.64
N GLY A 253 -4.25 -28.74 16.66
CA GLY A 253 -4.16 -27.26 16.60
C GLY A 253 -2.75 -26.69 16.87
N PHE A 254 -1.76 -27.52 17.25
CA PHE A 254 -0.43 -27.07 17.71
C PHE A 254 0.29 -26.14 16.70
N THR A 255 0.35 -26.56 15.44
CA THR A 255 1.07 -25.79 14.41
C THR A 255 0.43 -24.42 14.18
N TYR A 256 -0.89 -24.34 14.13
CA TYR A 256 -1.59 -23.04 13.97
C TYR A 256 -1.32 -22.11 15.15
N GLY A 257 -1.35 -22.64 16.39
CA GLY A 257 -1.00 -21.87 17.59
C GLY A 257 0.45 -21.37 17.57
N ARG A 258 1.37 -22.23 17.12
CA ARG A 258 2.79 -21.90 16.97
C ARG A 258 3.00 -20.80 15.93
N LEU A 259 2.43 -20.93 14.72
CA LEU A 259 2.54 -19.90 13.68
C LEU A 259 1.90 -18.60 14.13
N HIS A 260 0.77 -18.65 14.82
CA HIS A 260 0.13 -17.48 15.39
C HIS A 260 1.06 -16.77 16.40
N ALA A 261 1.78 -17.51 17.25
CA ALA A 261 2.73 -16.93 18.21
C ALA A 261 3.92 -16.25 17.51
N LEU A 262 4.43 -16.85 16.43
CA LEU A 262 5.47 -16.23 15.59
C LEU A 262 4.98 -14.92 14.97
N GLU A 263 3.74 -14.87 14.51
CA GLU A 263 3.12 -13.64 13.99
C GLU A 263 2.90 -12.57 15.07
N VAL A 264 2.66 -12.96 16.31
CA VAL A 264 2.63 -12.00 17.45
C VAL A 264 4.02 -11.38 17.63
N ALA A 265 5.07 -12.19 17.65
CA ALA A 265 6.45 -11.69 17.78
C ALA A 265 6.85 -10.79 16.60
N ALA A 266 6.50 -11.17 15.36
CA ALA A 266 6.73 -10.36 14.17
C ALA A 266 5.99 -9.01 14.24
N GLY A 267 4.75 -8.99 14.74
CA GLY A 267 3.97 -7.77 14.97
C GLY A 267 4.62 -6.82 15.98
N MET A 268 5.18 -7.37 17.07
CA MET A 268 5.94 -6.59 18.06
C MET A 268 7.22 -6.00 17.45
N ALA A 269 7.95 -6.76 16.64
CA ALA A 269 9.13 -6.29 15.93
C ALA A 269 8.79 -5.15 14.94
N ALA A 270 7.68 -5.29 14.20
CA ALA A 270 7.18 -4.27 13.30
C ALA A 270 6.81 -2.96 14.03
N MET A 271 6.19 -3.06 15.22
CA MET A 271 5.90 -1.87 16.04
C MET A 271 7.17 -1.22 16.60
N SER A 272 8.18 -1.99 17.00
CA SER A 272 9.49 -1.43 17.40
C SER A 272 10.17 -0.70 16.22
N ALA A 273 10.08 -1.24 15.00
CA ALA A 273 10.57 -0.58 13.80
C ALA A 273 9.81 0.73 13.52
N TYR A 274 8.50 0.73 13.72
CA TYR A 274 7.67 1.94 13.60
C TYR A 274 8.10 3.03 14.59
N GLU A 275 8.37 2.71 15.83
CA GLU A 275 8.82 3.69 16.84
C GLU A 275 10.14 4.36 16.45
N LYS A 276 11.10 3.59 15.92
CA LYS A 276 12.35 4.10 15.37
C LYS A 276 12.11 5.03 14.17
N ALA A 277 11.24 4.61 13.25
CA ALA A 277 10.86 5.41 12.07
C ALA A 277 10.12 6.69 12.48
N HIS A 278 9.22 6.62 13.48
CA HIS A 278 8.51 7.78 14.03
C HIS A 278 9.48 8.81 14.60
N THR A 279 10.45 8.39 15.41
CA THR A 279 11.50 9.30 15.92
C THR A 279 12.28 9.98 14.80
N ARG A 280 12.55 9.27 13.71
CA ARG A 280 13.27 9.82 12.55
C ARG A 280 12.49 10.91 11.81
N ILE A 281 11.16 10.73 11.59
CA ILE A 281 10.36 11.72 10.86
C ILE A 281 10.20 13.05 11.61
N ASP A 282 10.43 13.07 12.91
CA ASP A 282 10.37 14.29 13.75
C ASP A 282 11.69 15.11 13.73
N ARG A 283 12.79 14.55 13.25
CA ARG A 283 14.09 15.25 13.22
C ARG A 283 14.04 16.52 12.39
N ARG A 284 14.47 17.65 12.98
CA ARG A 284 14.48 18.96 12.30
C ARG A 284 15.34 18.97 11.03
N LYS A 285 16.44 18.23 11.03
CA LYS A 285 17.37 18.14 9.91
C LYS A 285 16.70 17.66 8.60
N LEU A 286 15.71 16.75 8.70
CA LEU A 286 14.99 16.25 7.52
C LEU A 286 14.12 17.30 6.83
N ARG A 287 13.59 18.26 7.56
CA ARG A 287 12.51 19.14 7.11
C ARG A 287 12.85 20.64 7.07
N ARG A 288 14.04 21.04 7.56
CA ARG A 288 14.40 22.48 7.66
C ARG A 288 14.39 23.20 6.32
N TRP A 289 14.69 22.50 5.23
CA TRP A 289 14.69 23.03 3.87
C TRP A 289 13.28 23.25 3.30
N LEU A 290 12.27 22.69 3.93
CA LEU A 290 10.85 22.93 3.57
C LEU A 290 10.35 24.29 4.09
N GLY A 291 11.07 24.93 5.01
CA GLY A 291 10.68 26.17 5.65
C GLY A 291 9.80 25.99 6.89
#